data_a26805290e8000bcc7944131a0560a45
#
_entry.id   a26805290e8000bcc7944131a0560a45
#
_cell.length_a   1.000
_cell.length_b   1.000
_cell.length_c   1.000
_cell.angle_alpha   90.00
_cell.angle_beta   90.00
_cell.angle_gamma   90.00
#
_symmetry.space_group_name_H-M   'P 1'
#
loop_
_entity.id
_entity.type
_entity.pdbx_description
1 polymer ?
#
loop_
_entity_poly.entity_id
_entity_poly.type
_entity_poly.pdbx_seq_one_letter_code
_entity_poly.pdbx_strand_id
1 'polypeptide(L)'
;MTKPLLSLLALFLLAHPASAADEFMTGDEMKVLLTADKTINLGGAGEGYAGTLLLKADGTGAGTAKTDSGDVITLDGTWVIKKNTFCRKWKALDKGKEVCEAWKKIGENRVEVQVKKKKAGINWW
;
A
#
# COMPACT_ATOMS: atom_id res chain seq x y z
N MET A 1 -44.48 -13.86 -48.70
CA MET A 1 -44.16 -14.36 -47.33
C MET A 1 -42.70 -14.09 -47.07
N THR A 2 -42.41 -13.05 -46.36
CA THR A 2 -41.02 -12.68 -45.94
C THR A 2 -40.80 -13.17 -44.53
N LYS A 3 -39.83 -14.04 -44.35
CA LYS A 3 -39.38 -14.46 -43.01
C LYS A 3 -38.49 -13.36 -42.42
N PRO A 4 -38.71 -12.94 -41.18
CA PRO A 4 -37.77 -12.03 -40.55
C PRO A 4 -36.53 -12.81 -40.11
N LEU A 5 -35.36 -12.38 -40.57
CA LEU A 5 -34.07 -12.79 -40.01
C LEU A 5 -33.93 -12.17 -38.63
N LEU A 6 -33.99 -13.01 -37.60
CA LEU A 6 -33.53 -12.59 -36.27
C LEU A 6 -31.99 -12.55 -36.30
N SER A 7 -31.43 -11.36 -36.36
CA SER A 7 -30.01 -11.14 -36.07
C SER A 7 -29.80 -11.30 -34.58
N LEU A 8 -29.23 -12.42 -34.17
CA LEU A 8 -28.71 -12.61 -32.81
C LEU A 8 -27.43 -11.76 -32.67
N LEU A 9 -27.58 -10.62 -32.06
CA LEU A 9 -26.41 -9.80 -31.66
C LEU A 9 -25.77 -10.47 -30.44
N ALA A 10 -24.73 -11.27 -30.67
CA ALA A 10 -23.92 -11.83 -29.59
C ALA A 10 -23.12 -10.71 -28.96
N LEU A 11 -23.54 -10.28 -27.77
CA LEU A 11 -22.80 -9.35 -26.94
C LEU A 11 -21.60 -10.08 -26.33
N PHE A 12 -20.45 -9.96 -26.96
CA PHE A 12 -19.19 -10.42 -26.37
C PHE A 12 -18.83 -9.48 -25.21
N LEU A 13 -19.15 -9.88 -24.00
CA LEU A 13 -18.58 -9.30 -22.79
C LEU A 13 -17.10 -9.66 -22.76
N LEU A 14 -16.26 -8.76 -23.21
CA LEU A 14 -14.81 -8.83 -23.04
C LEU A 14 -14.52 -8.63 -21.55
N ALA A 15 -14.36 -9.73 -20.82
CA ALA A 15 -13.81 -9.68 -19.48
C ALA A 15 -12.34 -9.27 -19.62
N HIS A 16 -12.00 -8.04 -19.17
CA HIS A 16 -10.63 -7.59 -19.11
C HIS A 16 -10.01 -8.20 -17.84
N PRO A 17 -8.94 -9.02 -17.95
CA PRO A 17 -8.22 -9.45 -16.75
C PRO A 17 -7.63 -8.23 -16.08
N ALA A 18 -7.78 -8.12 -14.75
CA ALA A 18 -7.11 -7.10 -13.97
C ALA A 18 -5.61 -7.17 -14.26
N SER A 19 -4.99 -6.06 -14.68
CA SER A 19 -3.55 -6.01 -14.92
C SER A 19 -2.80 -6.04 -13.58
N ALA A 20 -1.56 -6.53 -13.55
CA ALA A 20 -0.71 -6.51 -12.36
C ALA A 20 -0.55 -5.10 -11.77
N ALA A 21 -0.68 -4.04 -12.59
CA ALA A 21 -0.68 -2.64 -12.16
C ALA A 21 -1.88 -2.28 -11.27
N ASP A 22 -3.02 -3.00 -11.39
CA ASP A 22 -4.21 -2.75 -10.56
C ASP A 22 -4.11 -3.38 -9.17
N GLU A 23 -3.20 -4.33 -8.97
CA GLU A 23 -2.98 -4.98 -7.67
C GLU A 23 -2.14 -4.12 -6.73
N PHE A 24 -1.21 -3.35 -7.25
CA PHE A 24 -0.29 -2.51 -6.48
C PHE A 24 -0.63 -1.05 -6.62
N MET A 25 -0.45 -0.28 -5.54
CA MET A 25 -0.48 1.17 -5.63
C MET A 25 0.66 1.65 -6.53
N THR A 26 0.33 2.52 -7.47
CA THR A 26 1.32 3.20 -8.29
C THR A 26 1.99 4.34 -7.50
N GLY A 27 3.15 4.78 -7.97
CA GLY A 27 3.81 5.95 -7.40
C GLY A 27 2.93 7.19 -7.43
N ASP A 28 2.16 7.39 -8.50
CA ASP A 28 1.23 8.52 -8.62
C ASP A 28 0.08 8.42 -7.59
N GLU A 29 -0.48 7.23 -7.37
CA GLU A 29 -1.48 7.01 -6.32
C GLU A 29 -0.91 7.30 -4.92
N MET A 30 0.32 6.86 -4.64
CA MET A 30 1.01 7.15 -3.38
C MET A 30 1.25 8.65 -3.19
N LYS A 31 1.66 9.36 -4.24
CA LYS A 31 1.85 10.82 -4.20
C LYS A 31 0.56 11.55 -3.92
N VAL A 32 -0.55 11.13 -4.52
CA VAL A 32 -1.88 11.71 -4.25
C VAL A 32 -2.26 11.47 -2.79
N LEU A 33 -2.10 10.26 -2.28
CA LEU A 33 -2.40 9.92 -0.89
C LEU A 33 -1.60 10.76 0.10
N LEU A 34 -0.34 11.03 -0.21
CA LEU A 34 0.63 11.71 0.68
C LEU A 34 0.86 13.18 0.32
N THR A 35 -0.04 13.79 -0.44
CA THR A 35 -0.03 15.22 -0.79
C THR A 35 -0.16 16.11 0.45
N ALA A 36 -0.93 15.65 1.46
CA ALA A 36 -1.04 16.26 2.77
C ALA A 36 -0.57 15.26 3.83
N ASP A 37 -0.32 15.74 5.03
CA ASP A 37 0.04 14.89 6.17
C ASP A 37 -1.01 13.78 6.33
N LYS A 38 -0.54 12.55 6.51
CA LYS A 38 -1.41 11.37 6.56
C LYS A 38 -1.03 10.46 7.72
N THR A 39 -2.00 10.13 8.55
CA THR A 39 -1.84 9.08 9.56
C THR A 39 -2.11 7.73 8.90
N ILE A 40 -1.13 6.86 8.96
CA ILE A 40 -1.21 5.47 8.54
C ILE A 40 -1.32 4.59 9.78
N ASN A 41 -2.31 3.73 9.81
CA ASN A 41 -2.40 2.69 10.83
C ASN A 41 -1.52 1.51 10.42
N LEU A 42 -0.80 0.95 11.37
CA LEU A 42 0.15 -0.14 11.17
C LEU A 42 -0.38 -1.43 11.80
N GLY A 43 -0.36 -2.51 11.04
CA GLY A 43 -0.74 -3.82 11.54
C GLY A 43 -2.19 -3.89 12.01
N GLY A 44 -2.39 -4.42 13.19
CA GLY A 44 -3.70 -4.62 13.81
C GLY A 44 -3.93 -6.06 14.25
N ALA A 45 -5.19 -6.41 14.49
CA ALA A 45 -5.57 -7.72 14.98
C ALA A 45 -5.04 -8.85 14.08
N GLY A 46 -4.35 -9.82 14.67
CA GLY A 46 -3.79 -10.98 13.96
C GLY A 46 -2.46 -10.73 13.24
N GLU A 47 -1.94 -9.50 13.24
CA GLU A 47 -0.69 -9.17 12.55
C GLU A 47 0.56 -9.25 13.44
N GLY A 48 0.39 -9.41 14.74
CA GLY A 48 1.48 -9.50 15.71
C GLY A 48 2.03 -8.15 16.19
N TYR A 49 1.52 -7.05 15.66
CA TYR A 49 1.85 -5.69 16.04
C TYR A 49 0.73 -4.73 15.69
N ALA A 50 0.72 -3.58 16.32
CA ALA A 50 -0.20 -2.48 15.98
C ALA A 50 0.46 -1.14 16.30
N GLY A 51 0.13 -0.12 15.54
CA GLY A 51 0.65 1.22 15.77
C GLY A 51 0.11 2.24 14.81
N THR A 52 0.70 3.42 14.85
CA THR A 52 0.38 4.54 13.96
C THR A 52 1.65 5.22 13.49
N LEU A 53 1.59 5.74 12.29
CA LEU A 53 2.69 6.46 11.63
C LEU A 53 2.12 7.71 10.99
N LEU A 54 2.62 8.87 11.36
CA LEU A 54 2.32 10.12 10.68
C LEU A 54 3.35 10.33 9.56
N LEU A 55 2.89 10.29 8.33
CA LEU A 55 3.68 10.65 7.15
C LEU A 55 3.38 12.10 6.81
N LYS A 56 4.38 12.96 6.92
CA LYS A 56 4.25 14.37 6.58
C LYS A 56 4.56 14.61 5.11
N ALA A 57 3.85 15.54 4.50
CA ALA A 57 4.04 15.89 3.10
C ALA A 57 5.46 16.42 2.80
N ASP A 58 6.19 16.87 3.82
CA ASP A 58 7.58 17.31 3.68
C ASP A 58 8.60 16.17 3.53
N GLY A 59 8.17 14.92 3.58
CA GLY A 59 9.03 13.75 3.46
C GLY A 59 9.56 13.21 4.78
N THR A 60 9.08 13.70 5.92
CA THR A 60 9.39 13.13 7.23
C THR A 60 8.29 12.21 7.71
N GLY A 61 8.61 11.35 8.66
CA GLY A 61 7.65 10.44 9.27
C GLY A 61 8.03 10.16 10.72
N ALA A 62 7.00 9.98 11.55
CA ALA A 62 7.18 9.65 12.96
C ALA A 62 5.99 8.81 13.46
N GLY A 63 6.27 7.83 14.27
CA GLY A 63 5.24 6.98 14.84
C GLY A 63 5.79 5.94 15.79
N THR A 64 4.89 5.11 16.27
CA THR A 64 5.24 3.98 17.13
C THR A 64 4.39 2.78 16.80
N ALA A 65 4.96 1.61 16.95
CA ALA A 65 4.24 0.34 16.90
C ALA A 65 4.60 -0.47 18.13
N LYS A 66 3.67 -1.31 18.57
CA LYS A 66 3.86 -2.21 19.71
C LYS A 66 3.59 -3.64 19.24
N THR A 67 4.52 -4.52 19.53
CA THR A 67 4.34 -5.95 19.26
C THR A 67 3.43 -6.60 20.30
N ASP A 68 2.89 -7.77 19.99
CA ASP A 68 2.07 -8.55 20.94
C ASP A 68 2.84 -8.92 22.20
N SER A 69 4.17 -9.05 22.12
CA SER A 69 5.06 -9.30 23.28
C SER A 69 5.32 -8.04 24.12
N GLY A 70 4.85 -6.87 23.67
CA GLY A 70 4.98 -5.60 24.41
C GLY A 70 6.18 -4.75 24.02
N ASP A 71 6.99 -5.17 23.05
CA ASP A 71 8.11 -4.37 22.53
C ASP A 71 7.59 -3.14 21.78
N VAL A 72 8.19 -1.99 22.03
CA VAL A 72 7.86 -0.73 21.36
C VAL A 72 8.90 -0.45 20.28
N ILE A 73 8.43 -0.23 19.07
CA ILE A 73 9.24 0.18 17.92
C ILE A 73 8.95 1.65 17.65
N THR A 74 9.96 2.50 17.74
CA THR A 74 9.86 3.91 17.39
C THR A 74 10.25 4.09 15.93
N LEU A 75 9.36 4.72 15.18
CA LEU A 75 9.59 5.09 13.79
C LEU A 75 9.88 6.59 13.73
N ASP A 76 11.03 6.94 13.22
CA ASP A 76 11.47 8.33 13.05
C ASP A 76 12.45 8.38 11.88
N GLY A 77 12.13 9.18 10.89
CA GLY A 77 12.99 9.30 9.73
C GLY A 77 12.35 10.01 8.55
N THR A 78 12.69 9.53 7.37
CA THR A 78 12.28 10.16 6.10
C THR A 78 11.71 9.14 5.13
N TRP A 79 10.93 9.62 4.17
CA TRP A 79 10.37 8.81 3.10
C TRP A 79 10.41 9.55 1.77
N VAL A 80 10.38 8.79 0.69
CA VAL A 80 10.30 9.29 -0.68
C VAL A 80 9.62 8.25 -1.56
N ILE A 81 8.88 8.69 -2.56
CA ILE A 81 8.33 7.80 -3.58
C ILE A 81 9.33 7.67 -4.73
N LYS A 82 9.72 6.45 -5.01
CA LYS A 82 10.59 6.11 -6.15
C LYS A 82 9.87 5.12 -7.06
N LYS A 83 9.53 5.54 -8.28
CA LYS A 83 8.71 4.73 -9.20
C LYS A 83 7.40 4.32 -8.49
N ASN A 84 7.13 3.04 -8.38
CA ASN A 84 5.94 2.49 -7.72
C ASN A 84 6.25 1.93 -6.34
N THR A 85 7.21 2.52 -5.63
CA THR A 85 7.61 2.10 -4.29
C THR A 85 7.64 3.26 -3.32
N PHE A 86 7.31 2.96 -2.07
CA PHE A 86 7.48 3.83 -0.92
C PHE A 86 8.83 3.48 -0.27
N CYS A 87 9.78 4.38 -0.35
CA CYS A 87 11.13 4.16 0.18
C CYS A 87 11.31 4.95 1.47
N ARG A 88 11.68 4.26 2.54
CA ARG A 88 11.76 4.84 3.87
C ARG A 88 13.10 4.59 4.52
N LYS A 89 13.52 5.52 5.37
CA LYS A 89 14.67 5.40 6.26
C LYS A 89 14.21 5.65 7.67
N TRP A 90 14.10 4.62 8.48
CA TRP A 90 13.79 4.73 9.90
C TRP A 90 15.06 4.54 10.72
N LYS A 91 15.36 5.49 11.61
CA LYS A 91 16.61 5.49 12.39
C LYS A 91 16.81 4.21 13.20
N ALA A 92 15.72 3.64 13.74
CA ALA A 92 15.76 2.47 14.62
C ALA A 92 15.52 1.13 13.91
N LEU A 93 15.28 1.13 12.60
CA LEU A 93 15.04 -0.08 11.81
C LEU A 93 16.03 -0.18 10.66
N ASP A 94 16.37 -1.42 10.29
CA ASP A 94 17.23 -1.71 9.14
C ASP A 94 18.56 -0.95 9.18
N LYS A 95 19.06 -0.67 10.39
CA LYS A 95 20.29 0.10 10.65
C LYS A 95 20.25 1.50 10.02
N GLY A 96 19.07 2.11 9.91
CA GLY A 96 18.86 3.40 9.28
C GLY A 96 19.00 3.40 7.75
N LYS A 97 19.09 2.25 7.13
CA LYS A 97 19.20 2.13 5.67
C LYS A 97 17.85 2.32 4.99
N GLU A 98 17.90 2.75 3.73
CA GLU A 98 16.71 2.85 2.90
C GLU A 98 16.15 1.46 2.58
N VAL A 99 14.84 1.31 2.81
CA VAL A 99 14.07 0.13 2.42
C VAL A 99 12.91 0.61 1.55
N CYS A 100 12.76 0.03 0.38
CA CYS A 100 11.67 0.35 -0.55
C CYS A 100 10.58 -0.73 -0.48
N GLU A 101 9.36 -0.27 -0.33
CA GLU A 101 8.16 -1.08 -0.14
C GLU A 101 7.25 -1.00 -1.36
N ALA A 102 6.77 -2.13 -1.84
CA ALA A 102 5.62 -2.19 -2.73
C ALA A 102 4.34 -2.33 -1.89
N TRP A 103 3.29 -1.60 -2.23
CA TRP A 103 2.03 -1.61 -1.51
C TRP A 103 0.95 -2.31 -2.35
N LYS A 104 0.68 -3.56 -2.01
CA LYS A 104 -0.35 -4.37 -2.67
C LYS A 104 -1.72 -4.05 -2.10
N LYS A 105 -2.65 -3.64 -2.95
CA LYS A 105 -4.03 -3.36 -2.55
C LYS A 105 -4.73 -4.66 -2.11
N ILE A 106 -5.23 -4.69 -0.88
CA ILE A 106 -5.95 -5.83 -0.31
C ILE A 106 -7.34 -5.48 0.20
N GLY A 107 -7.76 -4.24 0.03
CA GLY A 107 -9.06 -3.73 0.43
C GLY A 107 -9.11 -2.22 0.25
N GLU A 108 -10.23 -1.62 0.61
CA GLU A 108 -10.37 -0.17 0.60
C GLU A 108 -9.45 0.44 1.66
N ASN A 109 -8.58 1.37 1.22
CA ASN A 109 -7.62 2.04 2.10
C ASN A 109 -6.75 1.06 2.91
N ARG A 110 -6.41 -0.08 2.33
CA ARG A 110 -5.64 -1.12 3.00
C ARG A 110 -4.68 -1.79 2.01
N VAL A 111 -3.43 -1.91 2.43
CA VAL A 111 -2.38 -2.52 1.62
C VAL A 111 -1.57 -3.52 2.42
N GLU A 112 -1.12 -4.57 1.73
CA GLU A 112 -0.05 -5.42 2.19
C GLU A 112 1.27 -4.78 1.77
N VAL A 113 2.11 -4.49 2.74
CA VAL A 113 3.46 -3.97 2.51
C VAL A 113 4.38 -5.13 2.14
N GLN A 114 5.03 -5.05 1.00
CA GLN A 114 5.99 -6.05 0.55
C GLN A 114 7.39 -5.47 0.41
N VAL A 115 8.36 -6.19 0.91
CA VAL A 115 9.79 -5.91 0.72
C VAL A 115 10.42 -7.11 0.04
N LYS A 116 11.04 -6.91 -1.12
CA LYS A 116 11.63 -8.01 -1.92
C LYS A 116 10.61 -9.12 -2.19
N LYS A 117 9.39 -8.74 -2.54
CA LYS A 117 8.26 -9.64 -2.85
C LYS A 117 7.74 -10.46 -1.67
N LYS A 118 8.15 -10.15 -0.45
CA LYS A 118 7.67 -10.82 0.76
C LYS A 118 6.85 -9.86 1.60
N LYS A 119 5.78 -10.36 2.22
CA LYS A 119 4.98 -9.59 3.16
C LYS A 119 5.86 -9.10 4.32
N ALA A 120 5.86 -7.80 4.54
CA ALA A 120 6.56 -7.14 5.65
C ALA A 120 5.59 -6.54 6.66
N GLY A 121 4.34 -6.27 6.27
CA GLY A 121 3.35 -5.69 7.16
C GLY A 121 2.04 -5.34 6.46
N ILE A 122 1.18 -4.67 7.21
CA ILE A 122 -0.11 -4.15 6.75
C ILE A 122 -0.18 -2.67 7.11
N ASN A 123 -0.56 -1.84 6.16
CA ASN A 123 -0.88 -0.43 6.35
C ASN A 123 -2.33 -0.17 5.96
N TRP A 124 -3.00 0.72 6.66
CA TRP A 124 -4.37 1.14 6.34
C TRP A 124 -4.66 2.54 6.87
N TRP A 125 -5.72 3.17 6.32
CA TRP A 125 -6.09 4.56 6.67
C TRP A 125 -7.56 4.86 6.46
#